data_793b01a4314df589e0f566ced624f9a6
#
_entry.id   793b01a4314df589e0f566ced624f9a6
#
_cell.length_a   1.000
_cell.length_b   1.000
_cell.length_c   1.000
_cell.angle_alpha   90.00
_cell.angle_beta   90.00
_cell.angle_gamma   90.00
#
_symmetry.space_group_name_H-M   'P 1'
#
loop_
_entity.id
_entity.type
_entity.pdbx_description
1 polymer ?
#
loop_
_entity_poly.entity_id
_entity_poly.type
_entity_poly.pdbx_seq_one_letter_code
_entity_poly.pdbx_strand_id
1 'polypeptide(L)'
;RGLEMCIRDSSTMVKDGLVEFGLDNKSALRCKNMFALGLVCWLFERPLEEAMHMLQNKFAKKPVIAQANIKALTDGYNYGNNIHASVSTYRIESKKAEPGFYTDVNGNKATSYGLIAAAEKAGLQLFLGSYPITPATDILHELSKRKDLGVITVQAEDEIAGICTSIGASFAGCLAATSTSGPGLALKSEAIGL
;
A
#
# COMPACT_ATOMS: atom_id res chain seq x y z
N ARG A 1 -10.00 21.99 10.64
CA ARG A 1 -9.26 23.22 10.24
C ARG A 1 -7.73 23.06 10.32
N GLY A 2 -7.16 22.24 11.20
CA GLY A 2 -5.70 22.06 11.30
C GLY A 2 -5.06 21.29 10.15
N LEU A 3 -5.68 20.22 9.67
CA LEU A 3 -5.17 19.38 8.58
C LEU A 3 -5.15 20.08 7.22
N GLU A 4 -6.16 20.88 6.90
CA GLU A 4 -6.22 21.65 5.65
C GLU A 4 -5.15 22.75 5.58
N MET A 5 -4.83 23.37 6.70
CA MET A 5 -3.78 24.38 6.79
C MET A 5 -2.41 23.76 6.53
N CYS A 6 -2.09 22.62 7.14
CA CYS A 6 -0.85 21.88 6.91
C CYS A 6 -0.68 21.42 5.44
N ILE A 7 -1.77 21.09 4.75
CA ILE A 7 -1.72 20.64 3.34
C ILE A 7 -1.40 21.80 2.39
N ARG A 8 -1.93 22.99 2.61
CA ARG A 8 -1.67 24.17 1.77
C ARG A 8 -0.25 24.71 1.99
N ASP A 9 0.15 24.87 3.23
CA ASP A 9 1.47 25.40 3.57
C ASP A 9 2.60 24.48 3.11
N SER A 10 2.44 23.16 3.23
CA SER A 10 3.45 22.20 2.76
C SER A 10 3.71 22.25 1.25
N SER A 11 2.72 22.65 0.43
CA SER A 11 2.93 22.78 -1.02
C SER A 11 3.79 23.99 -1.38
N THR A 12 3.59 25.10 -0.67
CA THR A 12 4.40 26.32 -0.83
C THR A 12 5.81 26.07 -0.29
N MET A 13 5.92 25.53 0.91
CA MET A 13 7.21 25.22 1.54
C MET A 13 8.07 24.27 0.68
N VAL A 14 7.47 23.25 0.10
CA VAL A 14 8.19 22.31 -0.77
C VAL A 14 8.63 22.98 -2.07
N LYS A 15 7.80 23.85 -2.65
CA LYS A 15 8.21 24.59 -3.86
C LYS A 15 9.38 25.52 -3.57
N ASP A 16 9.28 26.30 -2.51
CA ASP A 16 10.30 27.27 -2.12
C ASP A 16 11.61 26.58 -1.71
N GLY A 17 11.51 25.48 -0.97
CA GLY A 17 12.66 24.69 -0.53
C GLY A 17 13.38 23.94 -1.64
N LEU A 18 12.75 23.74 -2.80
CA LEU A 18 13.32 23.00 -3.94
C LEU A 18 13.71 23.88 -5.14
N VAL A 19 13.65 25.20 -5.01
CA VAL A 19 14.00 26.14 -6.10
C VAL A 19 15.42 25.89 -6.62
N GLU A 20 16.37 25.60 -5.75
CA GLU A 20 17.77 25.33 -6.08
C GLU A 20 18.00 24.15 -7.04
N PHE A 21 17.05 23.20 -7.10
CA PHE A 21 17.14 22.03 -7.97
C PHE A 21 16.64 22.29 -9.39
N GLY A 22 16.11 23.46 -9.70
CA GLY A 22 15.61 23.83 -11.02
C GLY A 22 14.46 22.95 -11.52
N LEU A 23 13.69 22.33 -10.60
CA LEU A 23 12.57 21.48 -10.93
C LEU A 23 11.35 22.31 -11.34
N ASP A 24 10.59 21.81 -12.32
CA ASP A 24 9.29 22.35 -12.65
C ASP A 24 8.29 22.17 -11.49
N ASN A 25 7.28 23.04 -11.42
CA ASN A 25 6.28 23.04 -10.35
C ASN A 25 5.62 21.67 -10.11
N LYS A 26 5.41 20.89 -11.17
CA LYS A 26 4.79 19.56 -11.07
C LYS A 26 5.74 18.55 -10.44
N SER A 27 7.01 18.59 -10.79
CA SER A 27 8.05 17.72 -10.22
C SER A 27 8.35 18.07 -8.77
N ALA A 28 8.42 19.35 -8.42
CA ALA A 28 8.57 19.80 -7.05
C ALA A 28 7.41 19.34 -6.17
N LEU A 29 6.16 19.46 -6.63
CA LEU A 29 4.98 19.00 -5.89
C LEU A 29 4.92 17.48 -5.68
N ARG A 30 5.57 16.67 -6.53
CA ARG A 30 5.68 15.22 -6.31
C ARG A 30 6.53 14.88 -5.09
N CYS A 31 7.42 15.78 -4.66
CA CYS A 31 8.23 15.59 -3.45
C CYS A 31 7.45 15.89 -2.15
N LYS A 32 6.21 16.39 -2.23
CA LYS A 32 5.39 16.76 -1.08
C LYS A 32 5.18 15.63 -0.08
N ASN A 33 5.03 14.40 -0.56
CA ASN A 33 4.86 13.25 0.30
C ASN A 33 6.12 12.99 1.15
N MET A 34 7.30 13.36 0.67
CA MET A 34 8.54 13.23 1.44
C MET A 34 8.62 14.27 2.54
N PHE A 35 8.13 15.48 2.30
CA PHE A 35 7.99 16.48 3.37
C PHE A 35 7.05 15.97 4.47
N ALA A 36 5.89 15.44 4.10
CA ALA A 36 4.96 14.86 5.06
C ALA A 36 5.57 13.67 5.82
N LEU A 37 6.33 12.80 5.13
CA LEU A 37 7.05 11.70 5.76
C LEU A 37 8.10 12.19 6.76
N GLY A 38 8.85 13.25 6.42
CA GLY A 38 9.80 13.87 7.33
C GLY A 38 9.14 14.36 8.62
N LEU A 39 8.00 15.03 8.50
CA LEU A 39 7.20 15.48 9.67
C LEU A 39 6.71 14.29 10.51
N VAL A 40 6.26 13.21 9.87
CA VAL A 40 5.86 11.98 10.56
C VAL A 40 7.06 11.33 11.27
N CYS A 41 8.24 11.28 10.63
CA CYS A 41 9.45 10.78 11.27
C CYS A 41 9.82 11.59 12.52
N TRP A 42 9.71 12.92 12.45
CA TRP A 42 9.90 13.76 13.61
C TRP A 42 8.87 13.46 14.72
N LEU A 43 7.58 13.37 14.37
CA LEU A 43 6.49 13.13 15.32
C LEU A 43 6.65 11.82 16.09
N PHE A 44 7.18 10.78 15.42
CA PHE A 44 7.38 9.45 15.99
C PHE A 44 8.85 9.15 16.35
N GLU A 45 9.69 10.16 16.45
CA GLU A 45 11.12 10.04 16.79
C GLU A 45 11.85 8.98 15.95
N ARG A 46 11.54 8.93 14.64
CA ARG A 46 12.14 7.97 13.71
C ARG A 46 13.34 8.59 13.01
N PRO A 47 14.47 7.86 12.89
CA PRO A 47 15.63 8.31 12.15
C PRO A 47 15.31 8.43 10.65
N LEU A 48 16.00 9.34 9.95
CA LEU A 48 15.77 9.59 8.51
C LEU A 48 16.64 8.72 7.59
N GLU A 49 17.69 8.08 8.12
CA GLU A 49 18.74 7.39 7.36
C GLU A 49 18.17 6.31 6.46
N GLU A 50 17.27 5.49 6.96
CA GLU A 50 16.59 4.43 6.20
C GLU A 50 15.81 5.00 5.01
N ALA A 51 15.05 6.08 5.24
CA ALA A 51 14.27 6.74 4.20
C ALA A 51 15.19 7.40 3.15
N MET A 52 16.27 8.03 3.58
CA MET A 52 17.28 8.62 2.68
C MET A 52 17.94 7.57 1.80
N HIS A 53 18.36 6.44 2.40
CA HIS A 53 18.97 5.32 1.67
C HIS A 53 17.98 4.71 0.66
N MET A 54 16.73 4.52 1.05
CA MET A 54 15.66 4.06 0.14
C MET A 54 15.48 5.02 -1.05
N LEU A 55 15.47 6.34 -0.81
CA LEU A 55 15.33 7.34 -1.86
C LEU A 55 16.53 7.35 -2.82
N GLN A 56 17.76 7.23 -2.30
CA GLN A 56 18.97 7.13 -3.11
C GLN A 56 18.92 5.91 -4.05
N ASN A 57 18.55 4.75 -3.52
CA ASN A 57 18.43 3.52 -4.30
C ASN A 57 17.32 3.59 -5.34
N LYS A 58 16.13 4.07 -4.95
CA LYS A 58 14.96 4.17 -5.82
C LYS A 58 15.19 5.13 -7.00
N PHE A 59 15.88 6.23 -6.76
CA PHE A 59 16.16 7.25 -7.77
C PHE A 59 17.62 7.27 -8.22
N ALA A 60 18.34 6.15 -8.12
CA ALA A 60 19.77 6.07 -8.51
C ALA A 60 20.05 6.57 -9.93
N LYS A 61 19.11 6.37 -10.87
CA LYS A 61 19.21 6.86 -12.26
C LYS A 61 18.87 8.34 -12.44
N LYS A 62 18.39 9.02 -11.40
CA LYS A 62 17.93 10.42 -11.42
C LYS A 62 18.41 11.16 -10.16
N PRO A 63 19.71 11.44 -10.01
CA PRO A 63 20.28 11.96 -8.77
C PRO A 63 19.67 13.26 -8.29
N VAL A 64 19.31 14.17 -9.20
CA VAL A 64 18.62 15.43 -8.86
C VAL A 64 17.27 15.17 -8.18
N ILE A 65 16.50 14.20 -8.67
CA ILE A 65 15.22 13.82 -8.07
C ILE A 65 15.44 13.15 -6.70
N ALA A 66 16.49 12.33 -6.57
CA ALA A 66 16.84 11.74 -5.27
C ALA A 66 17.14 12.83 -4.24
N GLN A 67 18.01 13.77 -4.58
CA GLN A 67 18.40 14.88 -3.70
C GLN A 67 17.24 15.79 -3.34
N ALA A 68 16.38 16.13 -4.31
CA ALA A 68 15.17 16.92 -4.06
C ALA A 68 14.21 16.23 -3.08
N ASN A 69 14.02 14.91 -3.22
CA ASN A 69 13.19 14.16 -2.28
C ASN A 69 13.82 14.08 -0.89
N ILE A 70 15.14 13.90 -0.79
CA ILE A 70 15.86 13.89 0.49
C ILE A 70 15.80 15.27 1.15
N LYS A 71 15.96 16.34 0.37
CA LYS A 71 15.79 17.71 0.89
C LYS A 71 14.39 17.94 1.43
N ALA A 72 13.36 17.58 0.67
CA ALA A 72 11.97 17.69 1.13
C ALA A 72 11.70 16.89 2.41
N LEU A 73 12.26 15.68 2.54
CA LEU A 73 12.19 14.83 3.73
C LEU A 73 12.82 15.55 4.93
N THR A 74 14.04 16.08 4.76
CA THR A 74 14.76 16.80 5.82
C THR A 74 14.05 18.09 6.22
N ASP A 75 13.51 18.83 5.25
CA ASP A 75 12.76 20.04 5.52
C ASP A 75 11.48 19.77 6.32
N GLY A 76 10.79 18.67 6.03
CA GLY A 76 9.63 18.24 6.80
C GLY A 76 9.98 17.89 8.25
N TYR A 77 11.09 17.20 8.47
CA TYR A 77 11.59 16.87 9.81
C TYR A 77 11.97 18.15 10.58
N ASN A 78 12.72 19.06 9.95
CA ASN A 78 13.13 20.32 10.54
C ASN A 78 11.93 21.26 10.82
N TYR A 79 10.92 21.21 9.97
CA TYR A 79 9.67 21.93 10.23
C TYR A 79 9.02 21.45 11.53
N GLY A 80 8.97 20.13 11.78
CA GLY A 80 8.52 19.57 13.05
C GLY A 80 9.31 20.11 14.24
N ASN A 81 10.64 20.15 14.15
CA ASN A 81 11.49 20.72 15.20
C ASN A 81 11.16 22.21 15.49
N ASN A 82 10.84 22.98 14.45
CA ASN A 82 10.57 24.40 14.59
C ASN A 82 9.20 24.72 15.20
N ILE A 83 8.20 23.84 14.98
CA ILE A 83 6.83 24.03 15.51
C ILE A 83 6.56 23.27 16.81
N HIS A 84 7.54 22.60 17.37
CA HIS A 84 7.40 21.67 18.50
C HIS A 84 6.87 22.31 19.81
N ALA A 85 6.75 23.63 19.86
CA ALA A 85 6.30 24.33 21.05
C ALA A 85 4.87 23.96 21.53
N SER A 86 4.10 23.20 20.76
CA SER A 86 2.69 22.86 21.05
C SER A 86 2.31 21.40 20.80
N VAL A 87 3.22 20.53 20.34
CA VAL A 87 2.90 19.14 19.98
C VAL A 87 3.87 18.19 20.67
N SER A 88 3.32 17.19 21.36
CA SER A 88 4.12 16.09 21.93
C SER A 88 4.56 15.13 20.83
N THR A 89 5.80 14.67 20.92
CA THR A 89 6.30 13.55 20.08
C THR A 89 5.89 12.20 20.69
N TYR A 90 5.85 11.19 19.87
CA TYR A 90 5.52 9.83 20.26
C TYR A 90 6.72 8.92 20.01
N ARG A 91 7.12 8.15 20.99
CA ARG A 91 8.16 7.14 20.82
C ARG A 91 7.55 5.77 20.68
N ILE A 92 7.83 5.11 19.56
CA ILE A 92 7.46 3.71 19.33
C ILE A 92 8.73 2.88 19.50
N GLU A 93 8.78 2.11 20.59
CA GLU A 93 9.92 1.22 20.84
C GLU A 93 9.87 -0.01 19.92
N SER A 94 11.02 -0.41 19.41
CA SER A 94 11.12 -1.65 18.65
C SER A 94 10.98 -2.85 19.60
N LYS A 95 10.08 -3.79 19.26
CA LYS A 95 10.03 -5.08 19.93
C LYS A 95 11.20 -5.93 19.43
N LYS A 96 12.00 -6.47 20.34
CA LYS A 96 13.01 -7.48 19.98
C LYS A 96 12.27 -8.71 19.44
N ALA A 97 12.57 -9.08 18.21
CA ALA A 97 12.11 -10.32 17.61
C ALA A 97 13.16 -11.41 17.77
N GLU A 98 12.75 -12.67 17.75
CA GLU A 98 13.67 -13.79 17.67
C GLU A 98 14.52 -13.67 16.41
N PRO A 99 15.82 -14.04 16.45
CA PRO A 99 16.66 -14.02 15.27
C PRO A 99 16.07 -14.92 14.16
N GLY A 100 15.94 -14.37 12.95
CA GLY A 100 15.35 -15.13 11.85
C GLY A 100 15.19 -14.31 10.57
N PHE A 101 14.75 -14.98 9.52
CA PHE A 101 14.34 -14.32 8.28
C PHE A 101 12.87 -13.94 8.36
N TYR A 102 12.60 -12.68 8.14
CA TYR A 102 11.25 -12.12 8.17
C TYR A 102 10.92 -11.52 6.81
N THR A 103 9.65 -11.63 6.43
CA THR A 103 9.13 -11.00 5.20
C THR A 103 7.91 -10.17 5.56
N ASP A 104 7.89 -8.94 5.11
CA ASP A 104 6.71 -8.09 5.26
C ASP A 104 5.58 -8.63 4.39
N VAL A 105 4.46 -8.92 5.05
CA VAL A 105 3.25 -9.41 4.39
C VAL A 105 2.04 -8.65 4.90
N ASN A 106 1.21 -8.15 4.01
CA ASN A 106 -0.09 -7.59 4.36
C ASN A 106 -1.18 -8.67 4.34
N GLY A 107 -2.37 -8.37 4.91
CA GLY A 107 -3.48 -9.33 5.00
C GLY A 107 -3.91 -9.90 3.65
N ASN A 108 -3.99 -9.09 2.59
CA ASN A 108 -4.38 -9.54 1.25
C ASN A 108 -3.39 -10.55 0.67
N LYS A 109 -2.10 -10.32 0.85
CA LYS A 109 -1.05 -11.23 0.42
C LYS A 109 -1.05 -12.52 1.24
N ALA A 110 -1.25 -12.42 2.56
CA ALA A 110 -1.38 -13.58 3.42
C ALA A 110 -2.60 -14.43 3.04
N THR A 111 -3.74 -13.79 2.76
CA THR A 111 -4.96 -14.47 2.27
C THR A 111 -4.70 -15.19 0.95
N SER A 112 -4.01 -14.53 0.00
CA SER A 112 -3.66 -15.15 -1.28
C SER A 112 -2.81 -16.40 -1.10
N TYR A 113 -1.80 -16.35 -0.24
CA TYR A 113 -0.95 -17.51 0.06
C TYR A 113 -1.71 -18.61 0.80
N GLY A 114 -2.62 -18.24 1.72
CA GLY A 114 -3.48 -19.19 2.41
C GLY A 114 -4.41 -19.94 1.45
N LEU A 115 -5.00 -19.26 0.47
CA LEU A 115 -5.86 -19.87 -0.54
C LEU A 115 -5.06 -20.84 -1.43
N ILE A 116 -3.85 -20.49 -1.86
CA ILE A 116 -2.97 -21.38 -2.62
C ILE A 116 -2.63 -22.62 -1.81
N ALA A 117 -2.19 -22.46 -0.58
CA ALA A 117 -1.84 -23.57 0.30
C ALA A 117 -3.05 -24.49 0.60
N ALA A 118 -4.24 -23.91 0.75
CA ALA A 118 -5.48 -24.67 0.97
C ALA A 118 -5.83 -25.51 -0.27
N ALA A 119 -5.73 -24.93 -1.47
CA ALA A 119 -6.01 -25.62 -2.73
C ALA A 119 -5.03 -26.78 -2.97
N GLU A 120 -3.75 -26.52 -2.77
CA GLU A 120 -2.70 -27.54 -2.87
C GLU A 120 -2.94 -28.69 -1.89
N LYS A 121 -3.23 -28.38 -0.62
CA LYS A 121 -3.49 -29.39 0.41
C LYS A 121 -4.77 -30.20 0.15
N ALA A 122 -5.78 -29.58 -0.46
CA ALA A 122 -7.02 -30.24 -0.85
C ALA A 122 -6.90 -31.03 -2.17
N GLY A 123 -5.82 -30.86 -2.93
CA GLY A 123 -5.68 -31.44 -4.26
C GLY A 123 -6.67 -30.86 -5.28
N LEU A 124 -7.10 -29.62 -5.07
CA LEU A 124 -8.08 -28.91 -5.91
C LEU A 124 -7.41 -27.75 -6.66
N GLN A 125 -7.96 -27.41 -7.82
CA GLN A 125 -7.56 -26.22 -8.55
C GLN A 125 -8.14 -24.99 -7.88
N LEU A 126 -7.29 -23.96 -7.63
CA LEU A 126 -7.75 -22.69 -7.09
C LEU A 126 -8.38 -21.82 -8.16
N PHE A 127 -9.58 -21.34 -7.89
CA PHE A 127 -10.28 -20.36 -8.72
C PHE A 127 -10.64 -19.13 -7.90
N LEU A 128 -10.34 -17.94 -8.42
CA LEU A 128 -10.80 -16.67 -7.84
C LEU A 128 -11.67 -15.93 -8.86
N GLY A 129 -12.96 -15.78 -8.57
CA GLY A 129 -13.85 -14.87 -9.29
C GLY A 129 -14.03 -13.57 -8.49
N SER A 130 -13.48 -12.48 -8.98
CA SER A 130 -13.50 -11.20 -8.28
C SER A 130 -13.62 -10.04 -9.25
N TYR A 131 -13.74 -8.84 -8.74
CA TYR A 131 -13.87 -7.59 -9.48
C TYR A 131 -12.98 -6.52 -8.84
N PRO A 132 -12.67 -5.41 -9.54
CA PRO A 132 -11.85 -4.33 -9.00
C PRO A 132 -12.55 -3.61 -7.85
N ILE A 133 -12.05 -3.77 -6.63
CA ILE A 133 -12.56 -3.11 -5.42
C ILE A 133 -11.43 -2.90 -4.39
N THR A 134 -11.17 -1.69 -4.01
CA THR A 134 -10.18 -1.36 -3.00
C THR A 134 -10.70 -1.66 -1.59
N PRO A 135 -9.93 -2.33 -0.72
CA PRO A 135 -8.55 -2.81 -0.92
C PRO A 135 -8.42 -4.26 -1.43
N ALA A 136 -9.52 -4.97 -1.70
CA ALA A 136 -9.52 -6.41 -2.00
C ALA A 136 -8.93 -6.77 -3.37
N THR A 137 -8.79 -5.79 -4.28
CA THR A 137 -8.15 -5.98 -5.60
C THR A 137 -6.74 -6.57 -5.50
N ASP A 138 -6.01 -6.30 -4.42
CA ASP A 138 -4.66 -6.84 -4.23
C ASP A 138 -4.64 -8.37 -4.17
N ILE A 139 -5.71 -9.02 -3.69
CA ILE A 139 -5.86 -10.49 -3.71
C ILE A 139 -5.91 -10.98 -5.16
N LEU A 140 -6.73 -10.33 -5.99
CA LEU A 140 -6.82 -10.67 -7.42
C LEU A 140 -5.47 -10.48 -8.12
N HIS A 141 -4.79 -9.36 -7.87
CA HIS A 141 -3.48 -9.07 -8.44
C HIS A 141 -2.41 -10.06 -7.99
N GLU A 142 -2.41 -10.48 -6.73
CA GLU A 142 -1.42 -11.45 -6.23
C GLU A 142 -1.65 -12.83 -6.81
N LEU A 143 -2.90 -13.31 -6.83
CA LEU A 143 -3.26 -14.61 -7.38
C LEU A 143 -3.08 -14.69 -8.90
N SER A 144 -3.33 -13.61 -9.64
CA SER A 144 -3.14 -13.57 -11.09
C SER A 144 -1.69 -13.78 -11.55
N LYS A 145 -0.72 -13.55 -10.66
CA LYS A 145 0.70 -13.81 -10.90
C LYS A 145 1.09 -15.28 -10.76
N ARG A 146 0.21 -16.10 -10.18
CA ARG A 146 0.49 -17.49 -9.79
C ARG A 146 -0.10 -18.52 -10.75
N LYS A 147 -0.01 -18.23 -12.03
CA LYS A 147 -0.40 -19.17 -13.10
C LYS A 147 0.46 -20.44 -13.11
N ASP A 148 1.70 -20.30 -12.67
CA ASP A 148 2.66 -21.39 -12.46
C ASP A 148 2.17 -22.45 -11.44
N LEU A 149 1.30 -22.05 -10.51
CA LEU A 149 0.66 -22.92 -9.50
C LEU A 149 -0.75 -23.37 -9.91
N GLY A 150 -1.12 -23.21 -11.17
CA GLY A 150 -2.44 -23.60 -11.68
C GLY A 150 -3.59 -22.72 -11.22
N VAL A 151 -3.32 -21.53 -10.68
CA VAL A 151 -4.36 -20.61 -10.20
C VAL A 151 -5.12 -20.00 -11.38
N ILE A 152 -6.44 -20.10 -11.34
CA ILE A 152 -7.34 -19.45 -12.30
C ILE A 152 -7.92 -18.21 -11.64
N THR A 153 -7.83 -17.06 -12.32
CA THR A 153 -8.43 -15.81 -11.87
C THR A 153 -9.32 -15.25 -12.96
N VAL A 154 -10.53 -14.84 -12.58
CA VAL A 154 -11.48 -14.15 -13.45
C VAL A 154 -11.77 -12.78 -12.84
N GLN A 155 -11.51 -11.74 -13.62
CA GLN A 155 -11.94 -10.39 -13.28
C GLN A 155 -13.30 -10.16 -13.91
N ALA A 156 -14.34 -10.13 -13.06
CA ALA A 156 -15.69 -9.81 -13.44
C ALA A 156 -15.93 -8.28 -13.45
N GLU A 157 -17.05 -7.86 -13.96
CA GLU A 157 -17.46 -6.46 -14.02
C GLU A 157 -17.89 -5.95 -12.64
N ASP A 158 -18.63 -6.77 -11.88
CA ASP A 158 -19.24 -6.39 -10.62
C ASP A 158 -19.22 -7.53 -9.56
N GLU A 159 -19.80 -7.23 -8.41
CA GLU A 159 -19.90 -8.12 -7.25
C GLU A 159 -20.63 -9.41 -7.57
N ILE A 160 -21.78 -9.31 -8.25
CA ILE A 160 -22.68 -10.43 -8.54
C ILE A 160 -22.02 -11.38 -9.53
N ALA A 161 -21.47 -10.83 -10.62
CA ALA A 161 -20.73 -11.63 -11.61
C ALA A 161 -19.53 -12.33 -10.98
N GLY A 162 -18.78 -11.64 -10.07
CA GLY A 162 -17.64 -12.22 -9.37
C GLY A 162 -18.02 -13.44 -8.54
N ILE A 163 -19.07 -13.37 -7.73
CA ILE A 163 -19.50 -14.52 -6.91
C ILE A 163 -20.12 -15.62 -7.76
N CYS A 164 -20.93 -15.29 -8.77
CA CYS A 164 -21.56 -16.30 -9.62
C CYS A 164 -20.55 -17.12 -10.40
N THR A 165 -19.47 -16.50 -10.90
CA THR A 165 -18.38 -17.25 -11.55
C THR A 165 -17.68 -18.19 -10.57
N SER A 166 -17.52 -17.77 -9.30
CA SER A 166 -16.93 -18.61 -8.25
C SER A 166 -17.84 -19.80 -7.87
N ILE A 167 -19.16 -19.59 -7.79
CA ILE A 167 -20.13 -20.66 -7.57
C ILE A 167 -20.07 -21.69 -8.70
N GLY A 168 -20.06 -21.24 -9.96
CA GLY A 168 -19.92 -22.14 -11.11
C GLY A 168 -18.62 -22.92 -11.10
N ALA A 169 -17.50 -22.29 -10.74
CA ALA A 169 -16.21 -22.97 -10.61
C ALA A 169 -16.19 -23.98 -9.46
N SER A 170 -16.83 -23.67 -8.35
CA SER A 170 -16.99 -24.59 -7.21
C SER A 170 -17.81 -25.82 -7.62
N PHE A 171 -18.90 -25.63 -8.35
CA PHE A 171 -19.71 -26.71 -8.89
C PHE A 171 -18.91 -27.59 -9.86
N ALA A 172 -17.97 -27.02 -10.59
CA ALA A 172 -17.05 -27.74 -11.48
C ALA A 172 -15.89 -28.43 -10.75
N GLY A 173 -15.81 -28.39 -9.42
CA GLY A 173 -14.82 -29.06 -8.61
C GLY A 173 -13.58 -28.24 -8.22
N CYS A 174 -13.59 -26.94 -8.42
CA CYS A 174 -12.50 -26.07 -7.94
C CYS A 174 -12.66 -25.70 -6.47
N LEU A 175 -11.55 -25.39 -5.80
CA LEU A 175 -11.59 -24.56 -4.61
C LEU A 175 -11.80 -23.11 -5.05
N ALA A 176 -13.05 -22.65 -5.02
CA ALA A 176 -13.40 -21.34 -5.52
C ALA A 176 -13.51 -20.31 -4.40
N ALA A 177 -13.04 -19.10 -4.68
CA ALA A 177 -13.10 -17.97 -3.76
C ALA A 177 -13.57 -16.71 -4.49
N THR A 178 -14.12 -15.77 -3.73
CA THR A 178 -14.41 -14.41 -4.19
C THR A 178 -13.99 -13.41 -3.12
N SER A 179 -13.57 -12.23 -3.53
CA SER A 179 -13.19 -11.15 -2.61
C SER A 179 -14.08 -9.94 -2.82
N THR A 180 -14.38 -9.21 -1.74
CA THR A 180 -15.23 -8.02 -1.78
C THR A 180 -14.98 -7.12 -0.56
N SER A 181 -15.72 -6.03 -0.47
CA SER A 181 -15.79 -5.13 0.68
C SER A 181 -17.22 -5.11 1.27
N GLY A 182 -17.45 -4.29 2.31
CA GLY A 182 -18.74 -4.26 3.01
C GLY A 182 -19.97 -4.09 2.12
N PRO A 183 -20.07 -3.06 1.26
CA PRO A 183 -21.22 -2.88 0.36
C PRO A 183 -21.40 -4.04 -0.63
N GLY A 184 -20.29 -4.57 -1.13
CA GLY A 184 -20.33 -5.69 -2.06
C GLY A 184 -20.82 -7.00 -1.43
N LEU A 185 -20.64 -7.20 -0.12
CA LEU A 185 -21.23 -8.34 0.58
C LEU A 185 -22.75 -8.28 0.54
N ALA A 186 -23.32 -7.09 0.73
CA ALA A 186 -24.78 -6.91 0.64
C ALA A 186 -25.31 -7.21 -0.77
N LEU A 187 -24.60 -6.77 -1.82
CA LEU A 187 -24.96 -7.07 -3.20
C LEU A 187 -24.87 -8.56 -3.57
N LYS A 188 -24.02 -9.31 -2.88
CA LYS A 188 -23.84 -10.76 -3.09
C LYS A 188 -24.82 -11.62 -2.29
N SER A 189 -25.66 -11.03 -1.46
CA SER A 189 -26.51 -11.77 -0.50
C SER A 189 -27.43 -12.81 -1.17
N GLU A 190 -27.99 -12.51 -2.33
CA GLU A 190 -28.81 -13.45 -3.10
C GLU A 190 -27.99 -14.67 -3.56
N ALA A 191 -26.81 -14.45 -4.12
CA ALA A 191 -25.93 -15.53 -4.55
C ALA A 191 -25.34 -16.36 -3.39
N ILE A 192 -25.24 -15.78 -2.19
CA ILE A 192 -24.82 -16.52 -0.97
C ILE A 192 -25.93 -17.48 -0.52
N GLY A 193 -27.18 -17.19 -0.87
CA GLY A 193 -28.33 -18.03 -0.54
C GLY A 193 -28.53 -19.24 -1.47
N LEU A 194 -27.74 -19.34 -2.52
CA LEU A 194 -27.75 -20.50 -3.45
C LEU A 194 -27.02 -21.70 -2.83
#